data_582b402fa9b9d8bf67f52ec59435fb1d
#
_entry.id   582b402fa9b9d8bf67f52ec59435fb1d
#
_cell.length_a   1.000
_cell.length_b   1.000
_cell.length_c   1.000
_cell.angle_alpha   90.00
_cell.angle_beta   90.00
_cell.angle_gamma   90.00
#
_symmetry.space_group_name_H-M   'P 1'
#
loop_
_entity.id
_entity.type
_entity.pdbx_description
1 polymer ?
#
loop_
_entity_poly.entity_id
_entity_poly.type
_entity_poly.pdbx_seq_one_letter_code
_entity_poly.pdbx_strand_id
1 'polypeptide(L)'
;MAKKKGGGEGGANWMDTYGDMVTLLLCFFVLLYSMSTISEEKFKAIVQSFNPNSIPTVTETDGAGGPIADPNMGDTGVNVPQEKEAAQAEIDSMIEQLYQAINNMVAQEGLESTIQVEMDGGKVYIHFSDTVFFTGDSSVLQPGARTILSKLCTILDTAEPAIDEIRVQGHTAQASANQRNDPRRDRELSSNRAMEVVLFIQENSTIHPARLIPEGYGQWRPISSNATGESRAPNRRVEMIITGVDLDAEELNEAMSSYLTLIDEGME
;
A
#
# COMPACT_ATOMS: atom_id res chain seq x y z
N MET A 1 -54.07 -61.29 -25.33
CA MET A 1 -52.80 -60.65 -25.72
C MET A 1 -52.82 -59.21 -25.29
N ALA A 2 -52.19 -58.86 -24.15
CA ALA A 2 -52.16 -57.53 -23.61
C ALA A 2 -50.81 -56.86 -23.94
N LYS A 3 -50.82 -55.75 -24.58
CA LYS A 3 -49.66 -54.97 -25.07
C LYS A 3 -49.18 -54.06 -23.91
N LYS A 4 -48.02 -54.37 -23.36
CA LYS A 4 -47.38 -53.62 -22.30
C LYS A 4 -46.79 -52.29 -22.85
N LYS A 5 -47.27 -51.15 -22.35
CA LYS A 5 -46.83 -49.83 -22.69
C LYS A 5 -45.53 -49.56 -21.87
N GLY A 6 -44.42 -49.43 -22.54
CA GLY A 6 -43.16 -49.08 -21.90
C GLY A 6 -43.18 -47.63 -21.48
N GLY A 7 -42.94 -47.39 -20.18
CA GLY A 7 -42.70 -46.05 -19.65
C GLY A 7 -41.25 -45.63 -19.99
N GLY A 8 -41.10 -44.54 -20.70
CA GLY A 8 -39.80 -43.89 -20.87
C GLY A 8 -39.42 -43.19 -19.55
N GLU A 9 -38.36 -43.65 -18.93
CA GLU A 9 -37.70 -42.91 -17.85
C GLU A 9 -37.13 -41.64 -18.43
N GLY A 10 -37.65 -40.52 -17.96
CA GLY A 10 -37.12 -39.20 -18.29
C GLY A 10 -35.72 -39.06 -17.74
N GLY A 11 -34.73 -39.20 -18.64
CA GLY A 11 -33.36 -38.80 -18.32
C GLY A 11 -33.35 -37.35 -17.85
N ALA A 12 -32.83 -37.11 -16.64
CA ALA A 12 -32.64 -35.78 -16.10
C ALA A 12 -31.95 -34.91 -17.16
N ASN A 13 -32.66 -33.88 -17.61
CA ASN A 13 -32.21 -33.05 -18.71
C ASN A 13 -31.06 -32.19 -18.16
N TRP A 14 -29.82 -32.61 -18.42
CA TRP A 14 -28.61 -31.87 -17.98
C TRP A 14 -28.66 -30.41 -18.44
N MET A 15 -29.39 -30.13 -19.52
CA MET A 15 -29.61 -28.79 -20.05
C MET A 15 -30.47 -27.94 -19.11
N ASP A 16 -31.43 -28.52 -18.42
CA ASP A 16 -32.28 -27.80 -17.44
C ASP A 16 -31.47 -27.44 -16.19
N THR A 17 -30.63 -28.37 -15.71
CA THR A 17 -29.70 -28.07 -14.58
C THR A 17 -28.62 -27.08 -14.95
N TYR A 18 -28.11 -27.10 -16.17
CA TYR A 18 -27.15 -26.12 -16.66
C TYR A 18 -27.80 -24.73 -16.79
N GLY A 19 -29.01 -24.68 -17.37
CA GLY A 19 -29.78 -23.44 -17.47
C GLY A 19 -30.07 -22.81 -16.10
N ASP A 20 -30.41 -23.62 -15.12
CA ASP A 20 -30.68 -23.16 -13.75
C ASP A 20 -29.40 -22.62 -13.05
N MET A 21 -28.26 -23.31 -13.23
CA MET A 21 -26.97 -22.82 -12.73
C MET A 21 -26.55 -21.49 -13.37
N VAL A 22 -26.74 -21.33 -14.68
CA VAL A 22 -26.38 -20.09 -15.39
C VAL A 22 -27.29 -18.94 -14.98
N THR A 23 -28.59 -19.19 -14.80
CA THR A 23 -29.52 -18.15 -14.35
C THR A 23 -29.27 -17.75 -12.89
N LEU A 24 -28.93 -18.68 -12.01
CA LEU A 24 -28.52 -18.38 -10.62
C LEU A 24 -27.22 -17.58 -10.58
N LEU A 25 -26.24 -17.94 -11.42
CA LEU A 25 -24.99 -17.20 -11.54
C LEU A 25 -25.22 -15.78 -12.07
N LEU A 26 -26.08 -15.63 -13.07
CA LEU A 26 -26.45 -14.32 -13.61
C LEU A 26 -27.17 -13.47 -12.55
N CYS A 27 -28.13 -14.04 -11.84
CA CYS A 27 -28.81 -13.34 -10.74
C CYS A 27 -27.83 -12.90 -9.65
N PHE A 28 -26.86 -13.75 -9.31
CA PHE A 28 -25.82 -13.43 -8.34
C PHE A 28 -24.95 -12.25 -8.82
N PHE A 29 -24.52 -12.24 -10.07
CA PHE A 29 -23.76 -11.12 -10.63
C PHE A 29 -24.57 -9.83 -10.72
N VAL A 30 -25.87 -9.90 -11.07
CA VAL A 30 -26.75 -8.74 -11.07
C VAL A 30 -26.95 -8.19 -9.66
N LEU A 31 -27.08 -9.05 -8.64
CA LEU A 31 -27.14 -8.63 -7.25
C LEU A 31 -25.82 -8.00 -6.78
N LEU A 32 -24.67 -8.60 -7.10
CA LEU A 32 -23.37 -8.02 -6.78
C LEU A 32 -23.17 -6.66 -7.49
N TYR A 33 -23.57 -6.55 -8.76
CA TYR A 33 -23.49 -5.29 -9.50
C TYR A 33 -24.42 -4.22 -8.90
N SER A 34 -25.64 -4.60 -8.51
CA SER A 34 -26.59 -3.70 -7.83
C SER A 34 -26.10 -3.25 -6.45
N MET A 35 -25.32 -4.08 -5.74
CA MET A 35 -24.70 -3.70 -4.45
C MET A 35 -23.36 -2.98 -4.64
N SER A 36 -22.70 -3.13 -5.79
CA SER A 36 -21.43 -2.47 -6.10
C SER A 36 -21.59 -0.98 -6.42
N THR A 37 -22.79 -0.53 -6.74
CA THR A 37 -23.12 0.89 -6.74
C THR A 37 -23.56 1.31 -5.34
N ILE A 38 -22.64 1.33 -4.39
CA ILE A 38 -22.78 2.18 -3.20
C ILE A 38 -22.80 3.59 -3.77
N SER A 39 -23.98 4.18 -3.90
CA SER A 39 -24.08 5.57 -4.34
C SER A 39 -23.32 6.38 -3.28
N GLU A 40 -22.35 7.16 -3.73
CA GLU A 40 -21.58 8.11 -2.91
C GLU A 40 -22.52 8.94 -2.01
N GLU A 41 -23.71 9.24 -2.51
CA GLU A 41 -24.78 9.90 -1.77
C GLU A 41 -25.30 9.10 -0.56
N LYS A 42 -25.43 7.77 -0.67
CA LYS A 42 -25.87 6.93 0.46
C LYS A 42 -24.76 6.76 1.49
N PHE A 43 -23.52 6.68 1.04
CA PHE A 43 -22.37 6.64 1.94
C PHE A 43 -22.21 7.98 2.66
N LYS A 44 -22.33 9.11 1.94
CA LYS A 44 -22.37 10.45 2.55
C LYS A 44 -23.53 10.61 3.55
N ALA A 45 -24.72 10.10 3.23
CA ALA A 45 -25.87 10.13 4.15
C ALA A 45 -25.65 9.29 5.42
N ILE A 46 -24.95 8.19 5.33
CA ILE A 46 -24.57 7.36 6.48
C ILE A 46 -23.53 8.10 7.33
N VAL A 47 -22.46 8.62 6.71
CA VAL A 47 -21.42 9.41 7.41
C VAL A 47 -22.03 10.66 8.05
N GLN A 48 -22.96 11.35 7.40
CA GLN A 48 -23.69 12.50 7.94
C GLN A 48 -24.62 12.13 9.10
N SER A 49 -25.18 10.94 9.14
CA SER A 49 -26.00 10.47 10.28
C SER A 49 -25.17 10.24 11.55
N PHE A 50 -23.86 10.07 11.41
CA PHE A 50 -22.92 9.88 12.53
C PHE A 50 -22.19 11.18 12.92
N ASN A 51 -22.27 12.25 12.13
CA ASN A 51 -21.70 13.55 12.47
C ASN A 51 -22.73 14.67 12.30
N PRO A 52 -23.57 14.93 13.32
CA PRO A 52 -24.65 15.91 13.26
C PRO A 52 -24.16 17.38 13.19
N ASN A 53 -22.87 17.64 13.30
CA ASN A 53 -22.27 18.99 13.23
C ASN A 53 -21.64 19.33 11.86
N SER A 54 -21.61 18.42 10.91
CA SER A 54 -21.26 18.74 9.53
C SER A 54 -22.53 19.11 8.78
N ILE A 55 -22.83 20.40 8.73
CA ILE A 55 -23.94 20.95 7.95
C ILE A 55 -23.49 21.10 6.50
N PRO A 56 -24.00 20.31 5.57
CA PRO A 56 -24.17 20.77 4.21
C PRO A 56 -25.64 21.14 4.03
N THR A 57 -25.87 22.41 3.90
CA THR A 57 -27.17 22.96 3.51
C THR A 57 -27.49 22.55 2.08
N VAL A 58 -28.18 21.43 1.90
CA VAL A 58 -28.90 21.16 0.65
C VAL A 58 -30.36 21.50 0.92
N THR A 59 -30.74 22.70 0.56
CA THR A 59 -32.15 23.11 0.46
C THR A 59 -32.70 22.62 -0.87
N GLU A 60 -33.35 21.44 -0.86
CA GLU A 60 -34.41 21.20 -1.83
C GLU A 60 -35.66 21.91 -1.32
N THR A 61 -35.99 23.04 -1.93
CA THR A 61 -37.25 23.72 -1.74
C THR A 61 -38.23 23.28 -2.83
N ASP A 62 -39.18 22.45 -2.43
CA ASP A 62 -40.46 22.40 -3.10
C ASP A 62 -41.38 23.44 -2.45
N GLY A 63 -41.77 24.44 -3.22
CA GLY A 63 -43.00 25.20 -3.01
C GLY A 63 -42.90 26.59 -2.34
N ALA A 64 -42.96 27.61 -3.18
CA ALA A 64 -43.61 28.93 -3.00
C ALA A 64 -43.06 29.89 -1.91
N GLY A 65 -42.32 30.89 -2.36
CA GLY A 65 -42.12 32.15 -1.61
C GLY A 65 -40.80 32.84 -1.95
N GLY A 66 -40.84 33.89 -2.69
CA GLY A 66 -39.87 34.72 -3.37
C GLY A 66 -38.47 34.96 -2.79
N PRO A 67 -37.56 35.46 -3.64
CA PRO A 67 -36.12 35.53 -3.37
C PRO A 67 -35.78 36.83 -2.64
N ILE A 68 -35.00 36.70 -1.55
CA ILE A 68 -34.14 37.80 -1.11
C ILE A 68 -32.73 37.38 -1.52
N ALA A 69 -32.32 37.78 -2.70
CA ALA A 69 -30.94 37.69 -3.16
C ALA A 69 -30.12 38.77 -2.41
N ASP A 70 -29.24 38.36 -1.55
CA ASP A 70 -28.13 39.18 -1.09
C ASP A 70 -27.02 39.12 -2.16
N PRO A 71 -26.72 40.20 -2.89
CA PRO A 71 -25.75 40.17 -3.99
C PRO A 71 -24.29 40.18 -3.52
N ASN A 72 -24.01 39.92 -2.25
CA ASN A 72 -22.64 39.99 -1.71
C ASN A 72 -22.17 38.67 -1.03
N MET A 73 -22.86 37.56 -1.20
CA MET A 73 -22.31 36.26 -0.91
C MET A 73 -21.55 35.75 -2.15
N GLY A 74 -20.26 36.09 -2.19
CA GLY A 74 -19.35 35.46 -3.14
C GLY A 74 -19.47 33.94 -3.00
N ASP A 75 -19.65 33.30 -4.13
CA ASP A 75 -19.62 31.85 -4.29
C ASP A 75 -18.31 31.30 -3.72
N THR A 76 -18.28 30.94 -2.44
CA THR A 76 -17.26 30.12 -1.80
C THR A 76 -17.67 28.66 -1.92
N GLY A 77 -18.03 28.25 -3.11
CA GLY A 77 -18.13 26.87 -3.49
C GLY A 77 -16.72 26.27 -3.54
N VAL A 78 -16.14 26.05 -2.35
CA VAL A 78 -14.91 25.27 -2.22
C VAL A 78 -15.22 23.87 -2.73
N ASN A 79 -14.71 23.56 -3.91
CA ASN A 79 -14.88 22.27 -4.57
C ASN A 79 -13.87 21.30 -3.92
N VAL A 80 -14.11 20.95 -2.64
CA VAL A 80 -13.26 20.10 -1.79
C VAL A 80 -12.78 18.82 -2.51
N PRO A 81 -13.61 18.12 -3.33
CA PRO A 81 -13.11 16.96 -4.07
C PRO A 81 -12.04 17.31 -5.12
N GLN A 82 -12.14 18.43 -5.82
CA GLN A 82 -11.17 18.82 -6.86
C GLN A 82 -9.84 19.29 -6.27
N GLU A 83 -9.87 19.95 -5.12
CA GLU A 83 -8.65 20.36 -4.40
C GLU A 83 -7.89 19.13 -3.88
N LYS A 84 -8.60 18.12 -3.37
CA LYS A 84 -8.02 16.87 -2.88
C LYS A 84 -7.41 16.05 -4.01
N GLU A 85 -8.12 15.88 -5.14
CA GLU A 85 -7.58 15.21 -6.32
C GLU A 85 -6.32 15.92 -6.86
N ALA A 86 -6.31 17.24 -6.85
CA ALA A 86 -5.13 18.02 -7.25
C ALA A 86 -3.97 17.84 -6.27
N ALA A 87 -4.22 17.82 -4.96
CA ALA A 87 -3.20 17.57 -3.95
C ALA A 87 -2.64 16.16 -4.04
N GLN A 88 -3.49 15.13 -4.26
CA GLN A 88 -3.02 13.76 -4.46
C GLN A 88 -2.16 13.65 -5.73
N ALA A 89 -2.57 14.29 -6.82
CA ALA A 89 -1.79 14.29 -8.05
C ALA A 89 -0.41 14.97 -7.89
N GLU A 90 -0.30 15.98 -7.02
CA GLU A 90 0.98 16.60 -6.68
C GLU A 90 1.88 15.62 -5.90
N ILE A 91 1.33 14.93 -4.89
CA ILE A 91 2.03 13.87 -4.14
C ILE A 91 2.52 12.77 -5.09
N ASP A 92 1.64 12.26 -5.94
CA ASP A 92 1.97 11.20 -6.90
C ASP A 92 3.10 11.65 -7.86
N SER A 93 3.06 12.92 -8.29
CA SER A 93 4.13 13.52 -9.10
C SER A 93 5.46 13.60 -8.36
N MET A 94 5.45 13.93 -7.06
CA MET A 94 6.66 13.96 -6.23
C MET A 94 7.25 12.56 -6.04
N ILE A 95 6.42 11.54 -5.84
CA ILE A 95 6.85 10.13 -5.74
C ILE A 95 7.44 9.64 -7.08
N GLU A 96 6.83 10.00 -8.22
CA GLU A 96 7.40 9.70 -9.54
C GLU A 96 8.76 10.37 -9.74
N GLN A 97 8.90 11.64 -9.35
CA GLN A 97 10.18 12.35 -9.41
C GLN A 97 11.23 11.72 -8.49
N LEU A 98 10.83 11.28 -7.30
CA LEU A 98 11.68 10.53 -6.37
C LEU A 98 12.20 9.24 -7.04
N TYR A 99 11.30 8.45 -7.63
CA TYR A 99 11.65 7.24 -8.37
C TYR A 99 12.68 7.53 -9.48
N GLN A 100 12.43 8.55 -10.29
CA GLN A 100 13.34 8.94 -11.38
C GLN A 100 14.69 9.42 -10.85
N ALA A 101 14.73 10.19 -9.77
CA ALA A 101 15.95 10.67 -9.15
C ALA A 101 16.80 9.51 -8.60
N ILE A 102 16.18 8.51 -7.98
CA ILE A 102 16.88 7.32 -7.49
C ILE A 102 17.45 6.51 -8.65
N ASN A 103 16.66 6.26 -9.71
CA ASN A 103 17.16 5.56 -10.91
C ASN A 103 18.34 6.28 -11.55
N ASN A 104 18.27 7.61 -11.67
CA ASN A 104 19.37 8.41 -12.20
C ASN A 104 20.62 8.31 -11.32
N MET A 105 20.47 8.32 -10.01
CA MET A 105 21.57 8.12 -9.05
C MET A 105 22.20 6.74 -9.23
N VAL A 106 21.40 5.67 -9.33
CA VAL A 106 21.88 4.30 -9.54
C VAL A 106 22.68 4.18 -10.83
N ALA A 107 22.18 4.77 -11.93
CA ALA A 107 22.85 4.77 -13.23
C ALA A 107 24.17 5.60 -13.22
N GLN A 108 24.18 6.77 -12.59
CA GLN A 108 25.37 7.61 -12.47
C GLN A 108 26.49 6.96 -11.66
N GLU A 109 26.13 6.16 -10.66
CA GLU A 109 27.09 5.43 -9.83
C GLU A 109 27.48 4.06 -10.43
N GLY A 110 26.85 3.62 -11.54
CA GLY A 110 27.09 2.33 -12.18
C GLY A 110 26.68 1.13 -11.30
N LEU A 111 25.58 1.28 -10.53
CA LEU A 111 25.14 0.32 -9.53
C LEU A 111 23.95 -0.55 -9.97
N GLU A 112 23.58 -0.52 -11.25
CA GLU A 112 22.40 -1.21 -11.81
C GLU A 112 22.44 -2.73 -11.63
N SER A 113 23.63 -3.30 -11.48
CA SER A 113 23.80 -4.74 -11.20
C SER A 113 23.53 -5.12 -9.75
N THR A 114 23.50 -4.14 -8.82
CA THR A 114 23.43 -4.37 -7.37
C THR A 114 22.27 -3.66 -6.70
N ILE A 115 21.69 -2.67 -7.38
CA ILE A 115 20.51 -1.91 -6.92
C ILE A 115 19.47 -1.95 -8.03
N GLN A 116 18.26 -2.41 -7.69
CA GLN A 116 17.10 -2.39 -8.59
C GLN A 116 16.05 -1.49 -7.97
N VAL A 117 15.41 -0.67 -8.80
CA VAL A 117 14.38 0.27 -8.37
C VAL A 117 13.12 0.02 -9.19
N GLU A 118 12.01 -0.18 -8.52
CA GLU A 118 10.70 -0.42 -9.13
C GLU A 118 9.67 0.53 -8.51
N MET A 119 8.63 0.88 -9.25
CA MET A 119 7.51 1.66 -8.74
C MET A 119 6.21 0.96 -9.05
N ASP A 120 5.36 0.80 -8.05
CA ASP A 120 4.02 0.24 -8.19
C ASP A 120 3.07 0.80 -7.13
N GLY A 121 1.86 1.21 -7.55
CA GLY A 121 0.79 1.61 -6.66
C GLY A 121 1.16 2.73 -5.68
N GLY A 122 1.86 3.78 -6.12
CA GLY A 122 2.28 4.90 -5.26
C GLY A 122 3.42 4.56 -4.29
N LYS A 123 4.11 3.43 -4.52
CA LYS A 123 5.24 2.97 -3.71
C LYS A 123 6.48 2.80 -4.56
N VAL A 124 7.62 3.18 -4.01
CA VAL A 124 8.93 2.94 -4.62
C VAL A 124 9.64 1.82 -3.86
N TYR A 125 10.01 0.78 -4.57
CA TYR A 125 10.73 -0.38 -4.06
C TYR A 125 12.18 -0.31 -4.50
N ILE A 126 13.11 -0.39 -3.56
CA ILE A 126 14.54 -0.41 -3.83
C ILE A 126 15.12 -1.69 -3.26
N HIS A 127 15.68 -2.52 -4.13
CA HIS A 127 16.31 -3.78 -3.76
C HIS A 127 17.84 -3.62 -3.82
N PHE A 128 18.49 -3.75 -2.69
CA PHE A 128 19.94 -3.67 -2.57
C PHE A 128 20.51 -5.06 -2.35
N SER A 129 21.48 -5.47 -3.16
CA SER A 129 22.29 -6.64 -2.83
C SER A 129 23.00 -6.43 -1.48
N ASP A 130 23.01 -7.45 -0.64
CA ASP A 130 23.68 -7.42 0.67
C ASP A 130 25.13 -6.94 0.60
N THR A 131 25.84 -7.32 -0.45
CA THR A 131 27.24 -6.96 -0.67
C THR A 131 27.47 -5.45 -0.87
N VAL A 132 26.44 -4.67 -1.15
CA VAL A 132 26.52 -3.21 -1.21
C VAL A 132 26.72 -2.62 0.19
N PHE A 133 25.98 -3.15 1.16
CA PHE A 133 25.92 -2.57 2.49
C PHE A 133 26.84 -3.26 3.51
N PHE A 134 26.99 -4.59 3.44
CA PHE A 134 27.61 -5.38 4.50
C PHE A 134 28.65 -6.37 3.98
N THR A 135 29.54 -6.79 4.87
CA THR A 135 30.49 -7.88 4.61
C THR A 135 30.15 -9.10 5.45
N GLY A 136 30.03 -10.27 4.82
CA GLY A 136 29.79 -11.54 5.53
C GLY A 136 28.57 -11.49 6.43
N ASP A 137 28.70 -12.01 7.65
CA ASP A 137 27.64 -12.02 8.67
C ASP A 137 27.63 -10.77 9.56
N SER A 138 28.09 -9.63 9.05
CA SER A 138 28.13 -8.36 9.76
C SER A 138 26.88 -7.53 9.46
N SER A 139 26.46 -6.70 10.42
CA SER A 139 25.49 -5.62 10.24
C SER A 139 26.15 -4.23 10.15
N VAL A 140 27.48 -4.14 10.20
CA VAL A 140 28.19 -2.86 10.11
C VAL A 140 28.21 -2.37 8.67
N LEU A 141 27.69 -1.15 8.44
CA LEU A 141 27.68 -0.51 7.13
C LEU A 141 29.09 -0.23 6.61
N GLN A 142 29.37 -0.69 5.39
CA GLN A 142 30.63 -0.41 4.70
C GLN A 142 30.76 1.09 4.35
N PRO A 143 31.97 1.62 4.19
CA PRO A 143 32.17 3.02 3.79
C PRO A 143 31.47 3.38 2.48
N GLY A 144 31.50 2.48 1.47
CA GLY A 144 30.80 2.67 0.20
C GLY A 144 29.29 2.74 0.36
N ALA A 145 28.72 1.93 1.24
CA ALA A 145 27.30 1.96 1.58
C ALA A 145 26.87 3.32 2.16
N ARG A 146 27.68 3.87 3.06
CA ARG A 146 27.41 5.20 3.65
C ARG A 146 27.38 6.30 2.61
N THR A 147 28.24 6.24 1.60
CA THR A 147 28.24 7.21 0.49
C THR A 147 26.95 7.10 -0.34
N ILE A 148 26.52 5.88 -0.67
CA ILE A 148 25.28 5.64 -1.41
C ILE A 148 24.07 6.11 -0.60
N LEU A 149 24.00 5.74 0.68
CA LEU A 149 22.92 6.16 1.57
C LEU A 149 22.87 7.69 1.77
N SER A 150 24.02 8.38 1.86
CA SER A 150 24.05 9.85 1.92
C SER A 150 23.40 10.49 0.70
N LYS A 151 23.69 9.98 -0.49
CA LYS A 151 23.07 10.48 -1.74
C LYS A 151 21.56 10.18 -1.73
N LEU A 152 21.19 9.00 -1.30
CA LEU A 152 19.78 8.62 -1.17
C LEU A 152 19.05 9.55 -0.17
N CYS A 153 19.64 9.84 1.00
CA CYS A 153 19.06 10.79 1.97
C CYS A 153 18.81 12.16 1.34
N THR A 154 19.75 12.69 0.56
CA THR A 154 19.57 13.96 -0.15
C THR A 154 18.37 13.92 -1.12
N ILE A 155 18.16 12.79 -1.79
CA ILE A 155 17.02 12.60 -2.69
C ILE A 155 15.72 12.48 -1.89
N LEU A 156 15.72 11.71 -0.80
CA LEU A 156 14.56 11.56 0.10
C LEU A 156 14.10 12.90 0.67
N ASP A 157 15.05 13.76 1.06
CA ASP A 157 14.75 15.10 1.62
C ASP A 157 13.99 15.98 0.62
N THR A 158 14.19 15.81 -0.70
CA THR A 158 13.44 16.58 -1.70
C THR A 158 11.98 16.16 -1.83
N ALA A 159 11.64 14.94 -1.44
CA ALA A 159 10.29 14.38 -1.51
C ALA A 159 9.66 14.14 -0.13
N GLU A 160 10.30 14.65 0.95
CA GLU A 160 9.86 14.42 2.34
C GLU A 160 8.37 14.66 2.55
N PRO A 161 7.73 15.74 2.04
CA PRO A 161 6.31 16.00 2.26
C PRO A 161 5.38 14.97 1.62
N ALA A 162 5.86 14.26 0.58
CA ALA A 162 5.09 13.24 -0.13
C ALA A 162 5.28 11.82 0.43
N ILE A 163 6.21 11.63 1.38
CA ILE A 163 6.51 10.33 1.95
C ILE A 163 5.69 10.11 3.21
N ASP A 164 4.89 9.06 3.26
CA ASP A 164 4.18 8.61 4.46
C ASP A 164 5.12 7.80 5.36
N GLU A 165 5.68 6.70 4.84
CA GLU A 165 6.58 5.83 5.60
C GLU A 165 7.71 5.25 4.73
N ILE A 166 8.81 4.90 5.38
CA ILE A 166 9.93 4.16 4.79
C ILE A 166 10.15 2.89 5.59
N ARG A 167 9.88 1.73 4.97
CA ARG A 167 10.16 0.41 5.55
C ARG A 167 11.47 -0.12 5.02
N VAL A 168 12.37 -0.48 5.91
CA VAL A 168 13.63 -1.13 5.54
C VAL A 168 13.58 -2.58 6.00
N GLN A 169 13.67 -3.51 5.05
CA GLN A 169 13.52 -4.94 5.28
C GLN A 169 14.86 -5.66 5.09
N GLY A 170 15.34 -6.32 6.13
CA GLY A 170 16.54 -7.15 6.07
C GLY A 170 16.20 -8.61 5.76
N HIS A 171 16.89 -9.18 4.78
CA HIS A 171 16.75 -10.58 4.38
C HIS A 171 18.09 -11.30 4.40
N THR A 172 18.05 -12.57 4.76
CA THR A 172 19.21 -13.47 4.74
C THR A 172 18.94 -14.66 3.82
N ALA A 173 19.96 -15.43 3.53
CA ALA A 173 19.84 -16.72 2.84
C ALA A 173 20.22 -17.85 3.78
N GLN A 174 19.79 -19.06 3.48
CA GLN A 174 20.31 -20.25 4.17
C GLN A 174 21.81 -20.38 3.91
N ALA A 175 22.56 -20.72 4.94
CA ALA A 175 24.00 -20.99 4.82
C ALA A 175 24.25 -22.24 3.95
N SER A 176 23.34 -23.22 3.99
CA SER A 176 23.40 -24.47 3.25
C SER A 176 22.04 -24.83 2.62
N ALA A 177 22.06 -25.54 1.50
CA ALA A 177 20.86 -26.01 0.80
C ALA A 177 19.93 -26.87 1.68
N ASN A 178 20.51 -27.65 2.58
CA ASN A 178 19.81 -28.67 3.37
C ASN A 178 19.69 -28.31 4.86
N GLN A 179 20.18 -27.16 5.27
CA GLN A 179 20.17 -26.77 6.67
C GLN A 179 19.74 -25.31 6.81
N ARG A 180 18.69 -25.09 7.59
CA ARG A 180 18.25 -23.76 7.97
C ARG A 180 19.23 -23.14 8.95
N ASN A 181 19.35 -21.83 8.91
CA ASN A 181 20.09 -21.06 9.90
C ASN A 181 19.44 -21.18 11.28
N ASP A 182 20.21 -20.93 12.34
CA ASP A 182 19.65 -20.73 13.67
C ASP A 182 18.61 -19.59 13.63
N PRO A 183 17.33 -19.83 14.00
CA PRO A 183 16.27 -18.86 13.80
C PRO A 183 16.48 -17.55 14.55
N ARG A 184 17.12 -17.59 15.72
CA ARG A 184 17.36 -16.41 16.53
C ARG A 184 18.45 -15.54 15.92
N ARG A 185 19.61 -16.12 15.64
CA ARG A 185 20.75 -15.41 15.03
C ARG A 185 20.38 -14.84 13.66
N ASP A 186 19.64 -15.60 12.88
CA ASP A 186 19.20 -15.20 11.55
C ASP A 186 18.25 -13.98 11.61
N ARG A 187 17.32 -14.02 12.57
CA ARG A 187 16.40 -12.90 12.82
C ARG A 187 17.15 -11.67 13.35
N GLU A 188 18.05 -11.85 14.30
CA GLU A 188 18.87 -10.78 14.87
C GLU A 188 19.73 -10.11 13.79
N LEU A 189 20.41 -10.88 12.94
CA LEU A 189 21.24 -10.34 11.86
C LEU A 189 20.42 -9.51 10.89
N SER A 190 19.29 -10.05 10.41
CA SER A 190 18.43 -9.34 9.47
C SER A 190 17.82 -8.08 10.05
N SER A 191 17.39 -8.11 11.32
CA SER A 191 16.85 -6.95 12.02
C SER A 191 17.91 -5.88 12.26
N ASN A 192 19.11 -6.28 12.68
CA ASN A 192 20.22 -5.35 12.91
C ASN A 192 20.66 -4.66 11.59
N ARG A 193 20.65 -5.37 10.47
CA ARG A 193 20.95 -4.79 9.17
C ARG A 193 19.93 -3.74 8.74
N ALA A 194 18.65 -4.04 8.91
CA ALA A 194 17.59 -3.06 8.65
C ALA A 194 17.72 -1.84 9.58
N MET A 195 17.98 -2.08 10.85
CA MET A 195 18.16 -1.04 11.87
C MET A 195 19.33 -0.10 11.53
N GLU A 196 20.49 -0.64 11.13
CA GLU A 196 21.66 0.18 10.76
C GLU A 196 21.37 1.12 9.59
N VAL A 197 20.59 0.66 8.60
CA VAL A 197 20.16 1.50 7.49
C VAL A 197 19.18 2.57 7.96
N VAL A 198 18.20 2.20 8.78
CA VAL A 198 17.21 3.14 9.36
C VAL A 198 17.92 4.20 10.21
N LEU A 199 18.83 3.81 11.09
CA LEU A 199 19.59 4.76 11.92
C LEU A 199 20.41 5.72 11.06
N PHE A 200 21.02 5.21 9.99
CA PHE A 200 21.75 6.09 9.06
C PHE A 200 20.85 7.12 8.41
N ILE A 201 19.65 6.72 7.94
CA ILE A 201 18.68 7.65 7.36
C ILE A 201 18.20 8.66 8.41
N GLN A 202 17.87 8.21 9.61
CA GLN A 202 17.42 9.07 10.71
C GLN A 202 18.46 10.16 11.09
N GLU A 203 19.75 9.83 11.01
CA GLU A 203 20.85 10.74 11.34
C GLU A 203 21.23 11.70 10.21
N ASN A 204 20.89 11.37 8.95
CA ASN A 204 21.39 12.06 7.76
C ASN A 204 20.28 12.57 6.81
N SER A 205 19.01 12.51 7.21
CA SER A 205 17.87 13.02 6.43
C SER A 205 16.91 13.84 7.31
N THR A 206 16.00 14.56 6.65
CA THR A 206 14.91 15.31 7.31
C THR A 206 13.69 14.45 7.60
N ILE A 207 13.66 13.20 7.17
CA ILE A 207 12.54 12.28 7.39
C ILE A 207 12.31 12.08 8.88
N HIS A 208 11.07 12.31 9.33
CA HIS A 208 10.72 12.17 10.74
C HIS A 208 10.91 10.71 11.22
N PRO A 209 11.56 10.46 12.37
CA PRO A 209 11.87 9.11 12.86
C PRO A 209 10.66 8.17 12.98
N ALA A 210 9.48 8.70 13.27
CA ALA A 210 8.25 7.89 13.36
C ALA A 210 7.83 7.26 12.02
N ARG A 211 8.31 7.78 10.88
CA ARG A 211 8.06 7.24 9.54
C ARG A 211 9.08 6.18 9.11
N LEU A 212 10.10 5.88 9.94
CA LEU A 212 11.17 4.94 9.64
C LEU A 212 10.96 3.62 10.35
N ILE A 213 10.75 2.53 9.62
CA ILE A 213 10.37 1.23 10.17
C ILE A 213 11.40 0.17 9.78
N PRO A 214 12.21 -0.36 10.71
CA PRO A 214 13.10 -1.48 10.44
C PRO A 214 12.38 -2.81 10.61
N GLU A 215 12.55 -3.73 9.66
CA GLU A 215 11.96 -5.08 9.68
C GLU A 215 13.01 -6.15 9.38
N GLY A 216 13.06 -7.21 10.18
CA GLY A 216 13.94 -8.34 9.95
C GLY A 216 13.18 -9.60 9.59
N TYR A 217 13.34 -10.11 8.37
CA TYR A 217 12.66 -11.30 7.89
C TYR A 217 13.50 -12.58 7.98
N GLY A 218 14.82 -12.45 8.13
CA GLY A 218 15.71 -13.59 8.08
C GLY A 218 15.61 -14.32 6.75
N GLN A 219 15.71 -15.63 6.76
CA GLN A 219 15.66 -16.51 5.58
C GLN A 219 14.23 -16.86 5.10
N TRP A 220 13.17 -16.29 5.73
CA TRP A 220 11.80 -16.79 5.60
C TRP A 220 11.02 -16.20 4.42
N ARG A 221 11.60 -15.22 3.71
CA ARG A 221 11.03 -14.65 2.47
C ARG A 221 12.04 -14.76 1.31
N PRO A 222 12.40 -15.98 0.88
CA PRO A 222 13.32 -16.14 -0.25
C PRO A 222 12.64 -15.75 -1.56
N ILE A 223 13.39 -15.07 -2.44
CA ILE A 223 12.99 -14.76 -3.81
C ILE A 223 13.65 -15.68 -4.83
N SER A 224 14.62 -16.49 -4.38
CA SER A 224 15.32 -17.45 -5.22
C SER A 224 15.56 -18.75 -4.43
N SER A 225 15.91 -19.80 -5.15
CA SER A 225 16.26 -21.10 -4.56
C SER A 225 17.48 -20.98 -3.63
N ASN A 226 17.48 -21.76 -2.53
CA ASN A 226 18.64 -21.88 -1.66
C ASN A 226 19.57 -23.06 -2.05
N ALA A 227 19.39 -23.67 -3.23
CA ALA A 227 20.10 -24.87 -3.62
C ALA A 227 21.62 -24.67 -3.83
N THR A 228 22.03 -23.55 -4.44
CA THR A 228 23.43 -23.25 -4.73
C THR A 228 23.85 -21.92 -4.09
N GLY A 229 25.15 -21.69 -3.99
CA GLY A 229 25.68 -20.39 -3.51
C GLY A 229 25.23 -19.22 -4.36
N GLU A 230 25.17 -19.43 -5.66
CA GLU A 230 24.75 -18.44 -6.66
C GLU A 230 23.25 -18.11 -6.52
N SER A 231 22.41 -19.14 -6.43
CA SER A 231 20.97 -18.92 -6.23
C SER A 231 20.61 -18.35 -4.86
N ARG A 232 21.47 -18.48 -3.84
CA ARG A 232 21.29 -17.84 -2.53
C ARG A 232 21.62 -16.34 -2.51
N ALA A 233 22.42 -15.86 -3.47
CA ALA A 233 22.86 -14.47 -3.48
C ALA A 233 21.69 -13.46 -3.51
N PRO A 234 20.65 -13.62 -4.35
CA PRO A 234 19.49 -12.71 -4.35
C PRO A 234 18.68 -12.71 -3.05
N ASN A 235 18.73 -13.81 -2.27
CA ASN A 235 18.03 -13.86 -0.98
C ASN A 235 18.71 -13.01 0.09
N ARG A 236 20.02 -12.76 -0.04
CA ARG A 236 20.76 -11.82 0.83
C ARG A 236 20.61 -10.42 0.27
N ARG A 237 19.68 -9.69 0.82
CA ARG A 237 19.32 -8.35 0.34
C ARG A 237 18.77 -7.48 1.45
N VAL A 238 18.79 -6.20 1.21
CA VAL A 238 17.99 -5.21 1.94
C VAL A 238 16.98 -4.65 0.95
N GLU A 239 15.73 -4.59 1.34
CA GLU A 239 14.68 -3.92 0.59
C GLU A 239 14.29 -2.64 1.33
N MET A 240 14.09 -1.56 0.58
CA MET A 240 13.52 -0.32 1.10
C MET A 240 12.23 -0.06 0.34
N ILE A 241 11.15 0.13 1.07
CA ILE A 241 9.83 0.43 0.53
C ILE A 241 9.47 1.83 1.00
N ILE A 242 9.34 2.76 0.07
CA ILE A 242 8.92 4.12 0.32
C ILE A 242 7.46 4.23 -0.10
N THR A 243 6.58 4.53 0.84
CA THR A 243 5.14 4.68 0.59
C THR A 243 4.83 6.17 0.49
N GLY A 244 4.16 6.59 -0.57
CA GLY A 244 3.63 7.95 -0.72
C GLY A 244 2.42 8.17 0.20
N VAL A 245 2.17 9.42 0.55
CA VAL A 245 0.97 9.83 1.29
C VAL A 245 -0.27 9.53 0.44
N ASP A 246 -1.26 8.91 1.06
CA ASP A 246 -2.57 8.64 0.49
C ASP A 246 -3.62 9.42 1.29
N LEU A 247 -4.09 10.50 0.71
CA LEU A 247 -5.04 11.42 1.37
C LEU A 247 -6.41 10.76 1.63
N ASP A 248 -6.78 9.73 0.85
CA ASP A 248 -8.01 8.97 1.09
C ASP A 248 -7.88 8.05 2.30
N ALA A 249 -6.72 7.44 2.46
CA ALA A 249 -6.42 6.58 3.61
C ALA A 249 -6.27 7.40 4.91
N GLU A 250 -5.71 8.61 4.85
CA GLU A 250 -5.59 9.50 6.02
C GLU A 250 -6.97 9.91 6.57
N GLU A 251 -7.89 10.37 5.71
CA GLU A 251 -9.25 10.71 6.14
C GLU A 251 -9.97 9.53 6.80
N LEU A 252 -9.78 8.32 6.24
CA LEU A 252 -10.38 7.11 6.81
C LEU A 252 -9.80 6.79 8.19
N ASN A 253 -8.49 6.98 8.37
CA ASN A 253 -7.80 6.75 9.64
C ASN A 253 -8.20 7.78 10.70
N GLU A 254 -8.33 9.05 10.34
CA GLU A 254 -8.82 10.10 11.26
C GLU A 254 -10.27 9.85 11.70
N ALA A 255 -11.14 9.48 10.75
CA ALA A 255 -12.53 9.13 11.04
C ALA A 255 -12.62 7.91 11.97
N MET A 256 -11.80 6.90 11.73
CA MET A 256 -11.73 5.69 12.57
C MET A 256 -11.21 6.01 13.97
N SER A 257 -10.17 6.83 14.09
CA SER A 257 -9.60 7.27 15.37
C SER A 257 -10.63 8.07 16.20
N SER A 258 -11.34 9.00 15.55
CA SER A 258 -12.42 9.77 16.20
C SER A 258 -13.55 8.87 16.68
N TYR A 259 -13.92 7.85 15.89
CA TYR A 259 -14.94 6.88 16.28
C TYR A 259 -14.54 6.03 17.50
N LEU A 260 -13.28 5.57 17.56
CA LEU A 260 -12.75 4.81 18.70
C LEU A 260 -12.72 5.65 19.98
N THR A 261 -12.37 6.94 19.88
CA THR A 261 -12.39 7.86 21.01
C THR A 261 -13.81 8.05 21.57
N LEU A 262 -14.82 8.17 20.70
CA LEU A 262 -16.23 8.27 21.10
C LEU A 262 -16.76 7.01 21.78
N ILE A 263 -16.26 5.82 21.36
CA ILE A 263 -16.64 4.57 22.03
C ILE A 263 -16.06 4.50 23.44
N ASP A 264 -14.80 4.90 23.63
CA ASP A 264 -14.16 4.89 24.95
C ASP A 264 -14.82 5.88 25.92
N GLU A 265 -15.17 7.09 25.45
CA GLU A 265 -15.90 8.08 26.23
C GLU A 265 -17.35 7.68 26.55
N GLY A 266 -17.97 6.83 25.75
CA GLY A 266 -19.33 6.35 25.94
C GLY A 266 -19.47 5.14 26.86
N MET A 267 -18.35 4.55 27.30
CA MET A 267 -18.32 3.38 28.21
C MET A 267 -18.02 3.73 29.67
N GLU A 268 -17.81 5.01 30.02
CA GLU A 268 -17.77 5.53 31.39
C GLU A 268 -19.17 6.02 31.83
#